data_a1ddb21425c397abef0302f41ee8d93c
#
_entry.id   a1ddb21425c397abef0302f41ee8d93c
#
_cell.length_a   1.000
_cell.length_b   1.000
_cell.length_c   1.000
_cell.angle_alpha   90.00
_cell.angle_beta   90.00
_cell.angle_gamma   90.00
#
_symmetry.space_group_name_H-M   'P 1'
#
loop_
_entity.id
_entity.type
_entity.pdbx_description
1 polymer ?
#
loop_
_entity_poly.entity_id
_entity_poly.type
_entity_poly.pdbx_seq_one_letter_code
_entity_poly.pdbx_strand_id
1 'polypeptide(L)'
;MQQILWLKEPLPISALDFMRDRFPQEDEHYPVGFILNFMASLLAGANELSTPVRPLHASFYDFLLDEKRSGDFFIQEGDAHRNLAVASLSVMQAGLHFNICKLETSYISNSEVADLEKRVEDNIPPHLLYSCRFWATHLQGAAFDPDLAELVRGLVTGEQMLFWLEALGVSKLIREACKALISAEGWLQVSLFMCNMGCHPTNIELAQKNGV
;
A
#
# COMPACT_ATOMS: atom_id res chain seq x y z
N MET A 1 12.27 6.99 -1.10
CA MET A 1 12.20 6.75 -2.58
C MET A 1 11.36 5.52 -2.94
N GLN A 2 11.46 4.40 -2.23
CA GLN A 2 10.66 3.18 -2.45
C GLN A 2 9.17 3.48 -2.67
N GLN A 3 8.56 4.29 -1.80
CA GLN A 3 7.15 4.67 -1.92
C GLN A 3 6.81 5.25 -3.30
N ILE A 4 7.57 6.25 -3.78
CA ILE A 4 7.25 6.96 -5.03
C ILE A 4 7.37 6.05 -6.25
N LEU A 5 8.32 5.09 -6.23
CA LEU A 5 8.54 4.17 -7.34
C LEU A 5 7.46 3.09 -7.45
N TRP A 6 7.02 2.56 -6.32
CA TRP A 6 6.17 1.37 -6.31
C TRP A 6 4.70 1.65 -5.99
N LEU A 7 4.34 2.92 -5.74
CA LEU A 7 2.94 3.31 -5.63
C LEU A 7 2.19 3.03 -6.93
N LYS A 8 1.00 2.48 -6.82
CA LYS A 8 0.11 2.22 -7.96
C LYS A 8 -0.60 3.49 -8.44
N GLU A 9 -0.75 4.47 -7.57
CA GLU A 9 -1.25 5.82 -7.86
C GLU A 9 -0.42 6.84 -7.09
N PRO A 10 -0.13 8.00 -7.68
CA PRO A 10 0.61 9.07 -7.01
C PRO A 10 -0.15 9.59 -5.78
N LEU A 11 0.56 9.79 -4.68
CA LEU A 11 0.02 10.37 -3.44
C LEU A 11 0.67 11.72 -3.14
N PRO A 12 -0.05 12.62 -2.44
CA PRO A 12 0.52 13.86 -1.92
C PRO A 12 1.52 13.59 -0.78
N ILE A 13 2.44 14.55 -0.54
CA ILE A 13 3.49 14.42 0.48
C ILE A 13 2.90 14.07 1.85
N SER A 14 1.81 14.72 2.26
CA SER A 14 1.15 14.46 3.53
C SER A 14 0.68 13.01 3.70
N ALA A 15 0.20 12.40 2.62
CA ALA A 15 -0.20 10.99 2.62
C ALA A 15 1.02 10.05 2.63
N LEU A 16 2.10 10.42 1.93
CA LEU A 16 3.36 9.68 1.94
C LEU A 16 4.01 9.68 3.32
N ASP A 17 4.03 10.82 4.01
CA ASP A 17 4.53 10.94 5.39
C ASP A 17 3.73 10.04 6.33
N PHE A 18 2.39 10.11 6.25
CA PHE A 18 1.52 9.29 7.10
C PHE A 18 1.74 7.78 6.91
N MET A 19 1.97 7.34 5.67
CA MET A 19 2.30 5.93 5.39
C MET A 19 3.71 5.56 5.85
N ARG A 20 4.68 6.50 5.73
CA ARG A 20 6.06 6.25 6.10
C ARG A 20 6.24 6.03 7.60
N ASP A 21 5.50 6.75 8.42
CA ASP A 21 5.49 6.56 9.88
C ASP A 21 5.00 5.17 10.31
N ARG A 22 4.56 4.34 9.36
CA ARG A 22 4.08 2.97 9.57
C ARG A 22 4.93 1.91 8.90
N PHE A 23 6.09 2.29 8.39
CA PHE A 23 7.07 1.33 7.88
C PHE A 23 7.64 0.50 9.04
N PRO A 24 8.02 -0.78 8.80
CA PRO A 24 8.50 -1.66 9.86
C PRO A 24 9.77 -1.16 10.55
N GLN A 25 10.63 -0.43 9.84
CA GLN A 25 11.89 0.10 10.34
C GLN A 25 11.71 1.54 10.83
N GLU A 26 11.96 1.79 12.11
CA GLU A 26 11.85 3.13 12.73
C GLU A 26 12.87 4.14 12.18
N ASP A 27 14.04 3.67 11.75
CA ASP A 27 15.08 4.49 11.11
C ASP A 27 14.64 5.00 9.72
N GLU A 28 13.59 4.45 9.15
CA GLU A 28 12.94 4.96 7.94
C GLU A 28 11.88 6.04 8.22
N HIS A 29 11.52 6.32 9.48
CA HIS A 29 10.50 7.28 9.89
C HIS A 29 11.04 8.72 9.87
N TYR A 30 11.24 9.27 8.70
CA TYR A 30 11.61 10.68 8.51
C TYR A 30 10.72 11.34 7.45
N PRO A 31 10.50 12.68 7.55
CA PRO A 31 9.62 13.39 6.62
C PRO A 31 10.04 13.18 5.17
N VAL A 32 9.12 12.72 4.34
CA VAL A 32 9.36 12.46 2.92
C VAL A 32 9.79 13.75 2.20
N GLY A 33 9.20 14.88 2.57
CA GLY A 33 9.53 16.18 2.03
C GLY A 33 11.00 16.56 2.17
N PHE A 34 11.69 16.07 3.22
CA PHE A 34 13.12 16.31 3.39
C PHE A 34 13.95 15.70 2.23
N ILE A 35 13.62 14.48 1.82
CA ILE A 35 14.28 13.83 0.68
C ILE A 35 13.86 14.47 -0.64
N LEU A 36 12.56 14.77 -0.78
CA LEU A 36 12.01 15.27 -2.03
C LEU A 36 12.57 16.65 -2.40
N ASN A 37 12.93 17.48 -1.40
CA ASN A 37 13.57 18.77 -1.64
C ASN A 37 14.90 18.64 -2.42
N PHE A 38 15.70 17.60 -2.14
CA PHE A 38 16.94 17.35 -2.90
C PHE A 38 16.67 16.87 -4.33
N MET A 39 15.48 16.35 -4.59
CA MET A 39 15.10 15.72 -5.86
C MET A 39 14.00 16.50 -6.58
N ALA A 40 13.69 17.72 -6.14
CA ALA A 40 12.58 18.52 -6.68
C ALA A 40 12.66 18.78 -8.18
N SER A 41 13.89 18.80 -8.75
CA SER A 41 14.10 18.91 -10.19
C SER A 41 13.75 17.65 -10.99
N LEU A 42 13.57 16.50 -10.32
CA LEU A 42 13.26 15.20 -10.93
C LEU A 42 11.81 14.77 -10.69
N LEU A 43 11.09 15.49 -9.83
CA LEU A 43 9.76 15.12 -9.35
C LEU A 43 8.77 16.28 -9.55
N ALA A 44 7.58 15.98 -10.06
CA ALA A 44 6.44 16.88 -10.00
C ALA A 44 5.76 16.76 -8.64
N GLY A 45 5.17 17.85 -8.13
CA GLY A 45 4.45 17.87 -6.85
C GLY A 45 5.33 17.89 -5.59
N ALA A 46 6.65 17.94 -5.73
CA ALA A 46 7.59 17.85 -4.61
C ALA A 46 7.57 19.09 -3.66
N ASN A 47 7.02 20.21 -4.12
CA ASN A 47 7.00 21.47 -3.37
C ASN A 47 5.66 21.78 -2.69
N GLU A 48 4.65 20.93 -2.87
CA GLU A 48 3.29 21.15 -2.38
C GLU A 48 2.78 19.94 -1.60
N LEU A 49 2.34 20.17 -0.36
CA LEU A 49 1.91 19.08 0.54
C LEU A 49 0.66 18.33 0.04
N SER A 50 -0.19 18.98 -0.75
CA SER A 50 -1.46 18.44 -1.24
C SER A 50 -1.40 17.91 -2.67
N THR A 51 -0.33 18.23 -3.41
CA THR A 51 -0.18 17.79 -4.80
C THR A 51 0.45 16.40 -4.87
N PRO A 52 -0.10 15.44 -5.66
CA PRO A 52 0.47 14.13 -5.81
C PRO A 52 1.88 14.17 -6.41
N VAL A 53 2.82 13.45 -5.76
CA VAL A 53 4.22 13.37 -6.18
C VAL A 53 4.40 12.30 -7.23
N ARG A 54 5.08 12.63 -8.32
CA ARG A 54 5.42 11.69 -9.39
C ARG A 54 6.75 12.06 -10.06
N PRO A 55 7.52 11.08 -10.54
CA PRO A 55 8.68 11.35 -11.39
C PRO A 55 8.32 12.08 -12.69
N LEU A 56 9.17 13.02 -13.07
CA LEU A 56 9.00 13.78 -14.32
C LEU A 56 9.35 12.96 -15.56
N HIS A 57 10.20 11.94 -15.42
CA HIS A 57 10.67 11.14 -16.54
C HIS A 57 10.85 9.67 -16.16
N ALA A 58 10.53 8.74 -17.08
CA ALA A 58 10.64 7.30 -16.86
C ALA A 58 12.09 6.84 -16.57
N SER A 59 13.11 7.51 -17.15
CA SER A 59 14.51 7.19 -16.89
C SER A 59 14.93 7.24 -15.42
N PHE A 60 14.16 7.94 -14.58
CA PHE A 60 14.38 7.96 -13.15
C PHE A 60 14.07 6.59 -12.51
N TYR A 61 12.98 5.95 -12.95
CA TYR A 61 12.65 4.57 -12.57
C TYR A 61 13.74 3.61 -13.08
N ASP A 62 14.08 3.70 -14.37
CA ASP A 62 15.08 2.84 -15.01
C ASP A 62 16.44 2.92 -14.30
N PHE A 63 16.81 4.10 -13.80
CA PHE A 63 18.04 4.29 -13.03
C PHE A 63 17.97 3.58 -11.68
N LEU A 64 16.93 3.80 -10.87
CA LEU A 64 16.83 3.29 -9.52
C LEU A 64 16.58 1.77 -9.46
N LEU A 65 16.09 1.17 -10.53
CA LEU A 65 15.84 -0.26 -10.66
C LEU A 65 17.01 -1.02 -11.31
N ASP A 66 18.05 -0.32 -11.78
CA ASP A 66 19.26 -0.93 -12.31
C ASP A 66 20.37 -0.89 -11.26
N GLU A 67 20.61 -2.03 -10.57
CA GLU A 67 21.58 -2.16 -9.49
C GLU A 67 23.01 -1.72 -9.92
N LYS A 68 23.39 -2.01 -11.18
CA LYS A 68 24.73 -1.65 -11.70
C LYS A 68 24.90 -0.15 -11.89
N ARG A 69 23.81 0.56 -12.19
CA ARG A 69 23.83 2.01 -12.44
C ARG A 69 23.60 2.80 -11.16
N SER A 70 22.70 2.35 -10.30
CA SER A 70 22.30 3.07 -9.10
C SER A 70 23.16 2.75 -7.88
N GLY A 71 23.86 1.60 -7.84
CA GLY A 71 24.71 1.23 -6.70
C GLY A 71 23.94 1.30 -5.37
N ASP A 72 24.42 2.16 -4.45
CA ASP A 72 23.81 2.35 -3.13
C ASP A 72 22.38 2.91 -3.15
N PHE A 73 21.92 3.41 -4.30
CA PHE A 73 20.56 3.91 -4.50
C PHE A 73 19.61 2.86 -5.07
N PHE A 74 20.09 1.63 -5.29
CA PHE A 74 19.26 0.54 -5.79
C PHE A 74 18.11 0.26 -4.84
N ILE A 75 16.91 0.05 -5.40
CA ILE A 75 15.70 -0.24 -4.64
C ILE A 75 15.22 -1.64 -5.00
N GLN A 76 15.29 -2.54 -4.02
CA GLN A 76 14.78 -3.89 -4.17
C GLN A 76 13.25 -3.89 -4.15
N GLU A 77 12.65 -4.50 -5.18
CA GLU A 77 11.20 -4.54 -5.37
C GLU A 77 10.45 -5.20 -4.21
N GLY A 78 10.93 -6.36 -3.77
CA GLY A 78 10.30 -7.14 -2.71
C GLY A 78 10.19 -6.39 -1.38
N ASP A 79 11.27 -5.70 -0.98
CA ASP A 79 11.31 -4.91 0.26
C ASP A 79 10.39 -3.69 0.16
N ALA A 80 10.38 -3.01 -0.99
CA ALA A 80 9.48 -1.90 -1.23
C ALA A 80 8.00 -2.32 -1.14
N HIS A 81 7.65 -3.45 -1.73
CA HIS A 81 6.31 -4.01 -1.66
C HIS A 81 5.95 -4.45 -0.25
N ARG A 82 6.85 -5.09 0.49
CA ARG A 82 6.66 -5.45 1.89
C ARG A 82 6.34 -4.23 2.75
N ASN A 83 7.17 -3.20 2.66
CA ASN A 83 6.99 -1.97 3.44
C ASN A 83 5.66 -1.28 3.12
N LEU A 84 5.27 -1.23 1.84
CA LEU A 84 4.00 -0.66 1.42
C LEU A 84 2.79 -1.51 1.85
N ALA A 85 2.90 -2.84 1.88
CA ALA A 85 1.86 -3.72 2.37
C ALA A 85 1.64 -3.54 3.88
N VAL A 86 2.72 -3.56 4.68
CA VAL A 86 2.67 -3.32 6.13
C VAL A 86 2.08 -1.95 6.42
N ALA A 87 2.58 -0.90 5.77
CA ALA A 87 2.06 0.45 5.98
C ALA A 87 0.58 0.56 5.61
N SER A 88 0.15 -0.04 4.49
CA SER A 88 -1.26 -0.02 4.08
C SER A 88 -2.17 -0.72 5.08
N LEU A 89 -1.80 -1.92 5.54
CA LEU A 89 -2.58 -2.66 6.55
C LEU A 89 -2.63 -1.92 7.88
N SER A 90 -1.52 -1.31 8.32
CA SER A 90 -1.46 -0.51 9.54
C SER A 90 -2.29 0.77 9.44
N VAL A 91 -2.30 1.44 8.27
CA VAL A 91 -3.17 2.59 7.98
C VAL A 91 -4.63 2.19 8.08
N MET A 92 -5.00 1.05 7.48
CA MET A 92 -6.38 0.54 7.54
C MET A 92 -6.79 0.19 8.96
N GLN A 93 -5.93 -0.48 9.73
CA GLN A 93 -6.19 -0.83 11.12
C GLN A 93 -6.43 0.40 12.00
N ALA A 94 -5.70 1.47 11.78
CA ALA A 94 -5.82 2.70 12.57
C ALA A 94 -6.96 3.62 12.10
N GLY A 95 -7.28 3.62 10.79
CA GLY A 95 -8.17 4.60 10.17
C GLY A 95 -9.58 4.10 9.90
N LEU A 96 -9.77 2.79 9.71
CA LEU A 96 -11.09 2.24 9.43
C LEU A 96 -11.93 2.11 10.70
N HIS A 97 -13.17 2.55 10.63
CA HIS A 97 -14.15 2.43 11.70
C HIS A 97 -15.57 2.40 11.13
N PHE A 98 -16.52 1.95 11.94
CA PHE A 98 -17.93 1.92 11.58
C PHE A 98 -18.45 3.30 11.18
N ASN A 99 -19.27 3.36 10.13
CA ASN A 99 -19.91 4.57 9.60
C ASN A 99 -18.92 5.73 9.36
N ILE A 100 -17.82 5.41 8.64
CA ILE A 100 -16.71 6.34 8.42
C ILE A 100 -17.15 7.65 7.75
N CYS A 101 -18.15 7.60 6.84
CA CYS A 101 -18.72 8.78 6.17
C CYS A 101 -19.87 9.43 6.94
N LYS A 102 -20.17 8.99 8.19
CA LYS A 102 -21.21 9.56 9.06
C LYS A 102 -22.58 9.62 8.38
N LEU A 103 -22.98 8.54 7.71
CA LEU A 103 -24.29 8.44 7.10
C LEU A 103 -25.39 8.37 8.17
N GLU A 104 -26.49 9.06 7.93
CA GLU A 104 -27.58 9.16 8.92
C GLU A 104 -28.43 7.89 8.98
N THR A 105 -28.47 7.12 7.90
CA THR A 105 -29.25 5.90 7.78
C THR A 105 -28.62 4.92 6.79
N SER A 106 -28.85 3.64 7.01
CA SER A 106 -28.48 2.54 6.10
C SER A 106 -29.63 2.10 5.19
N TYR A 107 -30.79 2.76 5.26
CA TYR A 107 -31.99 2.36 4.52
C TYR A 107 -32.11 2.95 3.10
N ILE A 108 -31.24 3.90 2.75
CA ILE A 108 -31.17 4.47 1.42
C ILE A 108 -29.92 4.00 0.70
N SER A 109 -29.98 3.92 -0.61
CA SER A 109 -28.81 3.53 -1.40
C SER A 109 -27.76 4.65 -1.44
N ASN A 110 -26.49 4.30 -1.60
CA ASN A 110 -25.39 5.28 -1.72
C ASN A 110 -25.62 6.29 -2.87
N SER A 111 -26.38 5.90 -3.92
CA SER A 111 -26.72 6.76 -5.05
C SER A 111 -27.74 7.84 -4.68
N GLU A 112 -28.46 7.69 -3.59
CA GLU A 112 -29.50 8.63 -3.11
C GLU A 112 -28.96 9.62 -2.06
N VAL A 113 -27.72 9.41 -1.58
CA VAL A 113 -27.06 10.34 -0.66
C VAL A 113 -26.47 11.50 -1.45
N ALA A 114 -27.10 12.67 -1.37
CA ALA A 114 -26.79 13.83 -2.23
C ALA A 114 -25.36 14.38 -2.05
N ASP A 115 -24.78 14.27 -0.86
CA ASP A 115 -23.47 14.81 -0.50
C ASP A 115 -22.40 13.71 -0.27
N LEU A 116 -22.63 12.48 -0.75
CA LEU A 116 -21.76 11.34 -0.46
C LEU A 116 -20.31 11.58 -0.92
N GLU A 117 -20.09 12.15 -2.09
CA GLU A 117 -18.74 12.41 -2.62
C GLU A 117 -17.97 13.34 -1.68
N LYS A 118 -18.59 14.41 -1.22
CA LYS A 118 -17.99 15.31 -0.24
C LYS A 118 -17.71 14.62 1.09
N ARG A 119 -18.65 13.79 1.59
CA ARG A 119 -18.44 13.03 2.82
C ARG A 119 -17.27 12.07 2.70
N VAL A 120 -17.08 11.44 1.55
CA VAL A 120 -15.91 10.58 1.26
C VAL A 120 -14.63 11.41 1.29
N GLU A 121 -14.58 12.55 0.60
CA GLU A 121 -13.41 13.44 0.61
C GLU A 121 -13.05 13.94 2.02
N ASP A 122 -14.05 14.29 2.83
CA ASP A 122 -13.86 14.84 4.17
C ASP A 122 -13.45 13.77 5.22
N ASN A 123 -13.82 12.49 5.02
CA ASN A 123 -13.64 11.45 6.03
C ASN A 123 -12.70 10.30 5.62
N ILE A 124 -12.42 10.12 4.34
CA ILE A 124 -11.50 9.08 3.84
C ILE A 124 -10.28 9.77 3.19
N PRO A 125 -9.21 10.03 3.96
CA PRO A 125 -8.04 10.71 3.43
C PRO A 125 -7.32 9.87 2.36
N PRO A 126 -6.50 10.49 1.47
CA PRO A 126 -5.87 9.82 0.33
C PRO A 126 -5.04 8.58 0.69
N HIS A 127 -4.29 8.60 1.80
CA HIS A 127 -3.51 7.45 2.27
C HIS A 127 -4.40 6.27 2.68
N LEU A 128 -5.57 6.53 3.29
CA LEU A 128 -6.51 5.47 3.69
C LEU A 128 -7.20 4.87 2.47
N LEU A 129 -7.68 5.70 1.55
CA LEU A 129 -8.30 5.22 0.30
C LEU A 129 -7.31 4.41 -0.54
N TYR A 130 -6.08 4.89 -0.67
CA TYR A 130 -4.99 4.16 -1.32
C TYR A 130 -4.78 2.79 -0.67
N SER A 131 -4.64 2.76 0.65
CA SER A 131 -4.44 1.54 1.42
C SER A 131 -5.57 0.53 1.21
N CYS A 132 -6.82 0.97 1.27
CA CYS A 132 -8.00 0.14 1.01
C CYS A 132 -7.98 -0.52 -0.38
N ARG A 133 -7.39 0.13 -1.38
CA ARG A 133 -7.36 -0.34 -2.78
C ARG A 133 -6.17 -1.23 -3.08
N PHE A 134 -4.99 -0.94 -2.54
CA PHE A 134 -3.74 -1.48 -3.06
C PHE A 134 -2.95 -2.37 -2.09
N TRP A 135 -3.40 -2.55 -0.83
CA TRP A 135 -2.72 -3.41 0.15
C TRP A 135 -2.43 -4.82 -0.40
N ALA A 136 -3.42 -5.45 -1.05
CA ALA A 136 -3.26 -6.80 -1.60
C ALA A 136 -2.37 -6.85 -2.83
N THR A 137 -2.29 -5.77 -3.61
CA THR A 137 -1.36 -5.65 -4.74
C THR A 137 0.09 -5.59 -4.24
N HIS A 138 0.32 -4.86 -3.16
CA HIS A 138 1.64 -4.83 -2.52
C HIS A 138 1.97 -6.15 -1.84
N LEU A 139 0.99 -6.79 -1.21
CA LEU A 139 1.15 -8.13 -0.63
C LEU A 139 1.66 -9.14 -1.68
N GLN A 140 1.11 -9.14 -2.89
CA GLN A 140 1.55 -10.04 -3.97
C GLN A 140 3.00 -9.85 -4.38
N GLY A 141 3.51 -8.61 -4.33
CA GLY A 141 4.90 -8.29 -4.67
C GLY A 141 5.89 -8.55 -3.51
N ALA A 142 5.40 -8.80 -2.31
CA ALA A 142 6.22 -9.07 -1.14
C ALA A 142 6.51 -10.57 -0.98
N ALA A 143 7.73 -10.90 -0.54
CA ALA A 143 8.03 -12.23 -0.06
C ALA A 143 7.16 -12.58 1.15
N PHE A 144 6.99 -13.89 1.41
CA PHE A 144 6.24 -14.31 2.60
C PHE A 144 6.92 -13.82 3.89
N ASP A 145 6.11 -13.25 4.77
CA ASP A 145 6.51 -12.74 6.07
C ASP A 145 5.42 -13.10 7.10
N PRO A 146 5.76 -13.78 8.21
CA PRO A 146 4.79 -14.17 9.23
C PRO A 146 4.06 -12.98 9.87
N ASP A 147 4.77 -11.86 10.11
CA ASP A 147 4.18 -10.67 10.73
C ASP A 147 3.18 -10.01 9.76
N LEU A 148 3.52 -9.97 8.47
CA LEU A 148 2.63 -9.48 7.44
C LEU A 148 1.40 -10.40 7.28
N ALA A 149 1.57 -11.72 7.40
CA ALA A 149 0.46 -12.68 7.37
C ALA A 149 -0.50 -12.47 8.57
N GLU A 150 0.02 -12.11 9.74
CA GLU A 150 -0.80 -11.78 10.92
C GLU A 150 -1.62 -10.51 10.71
N LEU A 151 -1.04 -9.47 10.11
CA LEU A 151 -1.78 -8.25 9.75
C LEU A 151 -2.91 -8.55 8.76
N VAL A 152 -2.65 -9.37 7.73
CA VAL A 152 -3.69 -9.82 6.78
C VAL A 152 -4.79 -10.59 7.50
N ARG A 153 -4.42 -11.52 8.38
CA ARG A 153 -5.38 -12.29 9.16
C ARG A 153 -6.24 -11.37 10.03
N GLY A 154 -5.64 -10.42 10.73
CA GLY A 154 -6.35 -9.42 11.55
C GLY A 154 -7.39 -8.64 10.75
N LEU A 155 -7.06 -8.24 9.51
CA LEU A 155 -8.00 -7.56 8.63
C LEU A 155 -9.17 -8.48 8.23
N VAL A 156 -8.91 -9.71 7.76
CA VAL A 156 -9.93 -10.56 7.15
C VAL A 156 -10.80 -11.32 8.15
N THR A 157 -10.34 -11.52 9.39
CA THR A 157 -11.09 -12.23 10.43
C THR A 157 -11.73 -11.30 11.47
N GLY A 158 -11.34 -10.02 11.49
CA GLY A 158 -11.84 -9.02 12.42
C GLY A 158 -12.98 -8.17 11.85
N GLU A 159 -13.50 -7.28 12.68
CA GLU A 159 -14.53 -6.30 12.30
C GLU A 159 -14.02 -5.30 11.24
N GLN A 160 -12.71 -5.12 11.14
CA GLN A 160 -12.04 -4.27 10.14
C GLN A 160 -12.40 -4.66 8.71
N MET A 161 -12.70 -5.94 8.47
CA MET A 161 -13.20 -6.41 7.18
C MET A 161 -14.48 -5.69 6.75
N LEU A 162 -15.42 -5.51 7.69
CA LEU A 162 -16.69 -4.84 7.41
C LEU A 162 -16.49 -3.34 7.15
N PHE A 163 -15.64 -2.69 7.94
CA PHE A 163 -15.31 -1.27 7.77
C PHE A 163 -14.57 -1.01 6.45
N TRP A 164 -13.70 -1.94 6.04
CA TRP A 164 -13.04 -1.88 4.74
C TRP A 164 -14.04 -2.01 3.58
N LEU A 165 -14.97 -2.97 3.66
CA LEU A 165 -16.02 -3.13 2.64
C LEU A 165 -16.93 -1.90 2.59
N GLU A 166 -17.27 -1.30 3.73
CA GLU A 166 -18.01 -0.05 3.81
C GLU A 166 -17.26 1.07 3.09
N ALA A 167 -15.98 1.29 3.43
CA ALA A 167 -15.16 2.34 2.83
C ALA A 167 -15.06 2.18 1.29
N LEU A 168 -14.87 0.96 0.78
CA LEU A 168 -14.89 0.67 -0.65
C LEU A 168 -16.29 0.90 -1.26
N GLY A 169 -17.35 0.55 -0.55
CA GLY A 169 -18.73 0.71 -1.00
C GLY A 169 -19.12 2.17 -1.20
N VAL A 170 -18.85 3.03 -0.19
CA VAL A 170 -19.14 4.47 -0.29
C VAL A 170 -18.25 5.18 -1.31
N SER A 171 -17.04 4.67 -1.54
CA SER A 171 -16.11 5.17 -2.57
C SER A 171 -16.41 4.62 -3.98
N LYS A 172 -17.47 3.83 -4.17
CA LYS A 172 -17.83 3.19 -5.47
C LYS A 172 -16.77 2.18 -5.98
N LEU A 173 -15.96 1.61 -5.09
CA LEU A 173 -14.82 0.74 -5.40
C LEU A 173 -15.01 -0.70 -4.93
N ILE A 174 -16.21 -1.11 -4.55
CA ILE A 174 -16.49 -2.43 -3.94
C ILE A 174 -15.99 -3.62 -4.79
N ARG A 175 -15.89 -3.45 -6.11
CA ARG A 175 -15.37 -4.49 -7.01
C ARG A 175 -13.89 -4.84 -6.78
N GLU A 176 -13.13 -3.92 -6.20
CA GLU A 176 -11.72 -4.15 -5.87
C GLU A 176 -11.58 -5.15 -4.71
N ALA A 177 -12.60 -5.27 -3.84
CA ALA A 177 -12.58 -6.19 -2.71
C ALA A 177 -12.39 -7.65 -3.14
N CYS A 178 -13.12 -8.12 -4.16
CA CYS A 178 -12.98 -9.49 -4.64
C CYS A 178 -11.56 -9.79 -5.16
N LYS A 179 -10.98 -8.85 -5.91
CA LYS A 179 -9.61 -9.01 -6.43
C LYS A 179 -8.60 -9.06 -5.28
N ALA A 180 -8.74 -8.16 -4.30
CA ALA A 180 -7.85 -8.10 -3.14
C ALA A 180 -7.89 -9.40 -2.32
N LEU A 181 -9.08 -9.95 -2.07
CA LEU A 181 -9.25 -11.18 -1.30
C LEU A 181 -8.68 -12.40 -2.04
N ILE A 182 -8.90 -12.52 -3.35
CA ILE A 182 -8.31 -13.60 -4.17
C ILE A 182 -6.78 -13.50 -4.15
N SER A 183 -6.24 -12.28 -4.26
CA SER A 183 -4.80 -12.04 -4.20
C SER A 183 -4.20 -12.43 -2.84
N ALA A 184 -4.87 -12.07 -1.76
CA ALA A 184 -4.43 -12.38 -0.40
C ALA A 184 -4.51 -13.89 -0.12
N GLU A 185 -5.57 -14.57 -0.57
CA GLU A 185 -5.70 -16.02 -0.46
C GLU A 185 -4.55 -16.72 -1.18
N GLY A 186 -4.27 -16.36 -2.44
CA GLY A 186 -3.19 -16.94 -3.21
C GLY A 186 -1.83 -16.75 -2.53
N TRP A 187 -1.56 -15.57 -1.99
CA TRP A 187 -0.31 -15.28 -1.27
C TRP A 187 -0.19 -16.13 0.01
N LEU A 188 -1.26 -16.28 0.78
CA LEU A 188 -1.28 -17.12 1.99
C LEU A 188 -1.13 -18.61 1.68
N GLN A 189 -1.72 -19.12 0.59
CA GLN A 189 -1.62 -20.54 0.19
C GLN A 189 -0.19 -20.91 -0.21
N VAL A 190 0.47 -20.10 -1.02
CA VAL A 190 1.89 -20.30 -1.38
C VAL A 190 2.75 -20.37 -0.13
N SER A 191 2.46 -19.56 0.85
CA SER A 191 3.16 -19.51 2.13
C SER A 191 3.02 -20.77 2.96
N LEU A 192 1.80 -21.28 3.07
CA LEU A 192 1.53 -22.55 3.79
C LEU A 192 2.22 -23.74 3.10
N PHE A 193 2.24 -23.77 1.78
CA PHE A 193 2.92 -24.79 1.01
C PHE A 193 4.44 -24.76 1.26
N MET A 194 5.05 -23.59 1.26
CA MET A 194 6.48 -23.41 1.49
C MET A 194 6.90 -23.77 2.92
N CYS A 195 6.10 -23.39 3.93
CA CYS A 195 6.34 -23.79 5.32
C CYS A 195 6.26 -25.30 5.52
N ASN A 196 5.30 -25.98 4.87
CA ASN A 196 5.14 -27.43 4.97
C ASN A 196 6.27 -28.21 4.25
N MET A 197 6.91 -27.61 3.25
CA MET A 197 8.04 -28.23 2.52
C MET A 197 9.38 -28.01 3.21
N GLY A 198 9.45 -27.28 4.35
CA GLY A 198 10.71 -26.99 5.07
C GLY A 198 11.69 -26.11 4.28
N CYS A 199 11.20 -25.44 3.23
CA CYS A 199 12.02 -24.53 2.43
C CYS A 199 12.15 -23.19 3.16
N HIS A 200 13.32 -22.93 3.76
CA HIS A 200 13.65 -21.62 4.30
C HIS A 200 13.69 -20.57 3.17
N PRO A 201 13.23 -19.33 3.39
CA PRO A 201 13.19 -18.27 2.35
C PRO A 201 14.49 -18.03 1.60
N THR A 202 15.63 -18.28 2.24
CA THR A 202 16.98 -18.14 1.65
C THR A 202 17.28 -19.09 0.47
N ASN A 203 16.49 -20.12 0.25
CA ASN A 203 16.72 -21.09 -0.83
C ASN A 203 15.99 -20.74 -2.14
N ILE A 204 15.08 -19.77 -2.12
CA ILE A 204 14.28 -19.39 -3.31
C ILE A 204 15.06 -18.45 -4.23
N GLU A 205 15.86 -17.55 -3.68
CA GLU A 205 16.73 -16.67 -4.49
C GLU A 205 17.77 -17.46 -5.31
N LEU A 206 18.22 -18.59 -4.77
CA LEU A 206 19.16 -19.49 -5.47
C LEU A 206 18.50 -20.30 -6.59
N ALA A 207 17.23 -20.69 -6.44
CA ALA A 207 16.50 -21.44 -7.46
C ALA A 207 16.08 -20.55 -8.64
N GLN A 208 15.69 -19.31 -8.39
CA GLN A 208 15.34 -18.34 -9.45
C GLN A 208 16.58 -17.82 -10.21
N LYS A 209 17.75 -17.74 -9.57
CA LYS A 209 19.02 -17.39 -10.27
C LYS A 209 19.61 -18.52 -11.10
N ASN A 210 19.23 -19.78 -10.83
CA ASN A 210 19.81 -20.96 -11.52
C ASN A 210 18.93 -21.56 -12.63
N GLY A 211 17.82 -20.93 -12.99
CA GLY A 211 17.06 -21.22 -14.23
C GLY A 211 16.54 -22.65 -14.33
N VAL A 212 15.99 -23.22 -13.24
CA VAL A 212 15.29 -24.51 -13.26
C VAL A 212 13.81 -24.29 -13.04
#